data_50da9228b58924e4469dba8cdf911c00
#
_entry.id   50da9228b58924e4469dba8cdf911c00
#
_cell.length_a   1.000
_cell.length_b   1.000
_cell.length_c   1.000
_cell.angle_alpha   90.00
_cell.angle_beta   90.00
_cell.angle_gamma   90.00
#
_symmetry.space_group_name_H-M   'P 1'
#
loop_
_entity.id
_entity.type
_entity.pdbx_description
1 polymer ?
#
loop_
_entity_poly.entity_id
_entity_poly.type
_entity_poly.pdbx_seq_one_letter_code
_entity_poly.pdbx_strand_id
1 'polypeptide(L)'
;MKHYEFVILFHPNQSERVAEMLERYASQIKEQFSGHVHRVQDLERKKLQYTIKSARTAKAHFAVMNVECSEECIEKMRSNFKFNDAIIRFLIIRRDKAVTDNNPALLEKDEKGSLSKADRQIASQGFTAEDIYLNIAFLREYVLETGRIIPCRAAGVTAKQQRQLSRAIKWARYLSLMPYCDRHR
;
A
#
# COMPACT_ATOMS: atom_id res chain seq x y z
N MET A 1 -1.74 3.40 22.69
CA MET A 1 -2.06 2.77 21.40
C MET A 1 -1.33 3.51 20.30
N LYS A 2 -1.05 2.88 19.16
CA LYS A 2 -0.34 3.47 18.01
C LYS A 2 -1.18 3.28 16.77
N HIS A 3 -1.05 4.18 15.81
CA HIS A 3 -1.78 4.09 14.54
C HIS A 3 -1.03 3.21 13.55
N TYR A 4 -1.75 2.35 12.86
CA TYR A 4 -1.22 1.45 11.85
C TYR A 4 -2.11 1.43 10.62
N GLU A 5 -1.50 1.20 9.48
CA GLU A 5 -2.18 0.97 8.22
C GLU A 5 -1.86 -0.43 7.71
N PHE A 6 -2.90 -1.22 7.51
CA PHE A 6 -2.82 -2.56 6.95
C PHE A 6 -3.20 -2.50 5.49
N VAL A 7 -2.30 -2.89 4.62
CA VAL A 7 -2.58 -3.09 3.20
C VAL A 7 -2.56 -4.58 2.94
N ILE A 8 -3.67 -5.11 2.47
CA ILE A 8 -3.87 -6.54 2.31
C ILE A 8 -4.22 -6.83 0.86
N LEU A 9 -3.54 -7.81 0.27
CA LEU A 9 -3.80 -8.33 -1.06
C LEU A 9 -4.45 -9.70 -0.94
N PHE A 10 -5.70 -9.80 -1.35
CA PHE A 10 -6.44 -11.04 -1.36
C PHE A 10 -6.39 -11.72 -2.72
N HIS A 11 -6.56 -13.03 -2.70
CA HIS A 11 -6.67 -13.83 -3.91
C HIS A 11 -7.93 -13.46 -4.69
N PRO A 12 -7.87 -13.28 -6.03
CA PRO A 12 -9.00 -12.80 -6.81
C PRO A 12 -10.21 -13.74 -6.78
N ASN A 13 -10.01 -15.03 -6.53
CA ASN A 13 -11.10 -16.01 -6.44
C ASN A 13 -11.93 -15.85 -5.16
N GLN A 14 -11.43 -15.13 -4.17
CA GLN A 14 -12.12 -14.92 -2.90
C GLN A 14 -12.64 -13.48 -2.73
N SER A 15 -12.73 -12.74 -3.82
CA SER A 15 -13.16 -11.33 -3.79
C SER A 15 -14.55 -11.13 -3.16
N GLU A 16 -15.46 -12.07 -3.31
CA GLU A 16 -16.81 -12.01 -2.73
C GLU A 16 -16.80 -12.07 -1.20
N ARG A 17 -15.79 -12.70 -0.63
CA ARG A 17 -15.64 -12.86 0.83
C ARG A 17 -14.77 -11.79 1.48
N VAL A 18 -14.19 -10.87 0.69
CA VAL A 18 -13.27 -9.86 1.23
C VAL A 18 -13.96 -8.96 2.23
N ALA A 19 -15.18 -8.51 1.96
CA ALA A 19 -15.94 -7.67 2.87
C ALA A 19 -16.16 -8.37 4.23
N GLU A 20 -16.61 -9.62 4.21
CA GLU A 20 -16.81 -10.44 5.41
C GLU A 20 -15.51 -10.64 6.20
N MET A 21 -14.39 -10.91 5.49
CA MET A 21 -13.08 -11.04 6.13
C MET A 21 -12.61 -9.75 6.77
N LEU A 22 -12.82 -8.61 6.14
CA LEU A 22 -12.47 -7.30 6.69
C LEU A 22 -13.29 -6.96 7.94
N GLU A 23 -14.59 -7.24 7.92
CA GLU A 23 -15.46 -7.08 9.09
C GLU A 23 -15.02 -7.98 10.25
N ARG A 24 -14.68 -9.23 9.95
CA ARG A 24 -14.16 -10.17 10.95
C ARG A 24 -12.86 -9.67 11.58
N TYR A 25 -11.92 -9.15 10.80
CA TYR A 25 -10.69 -8.55 11.34
C TYR A 25 -10.98 -7.29 12.14
N ALA A 26 -11.90 -6.45 11.70
CA ALA A 26 -12.32 -5.28 12.43
C ALA A 26 -12.95 -5.64 13.80
N SER A 27 -13.81 -6.66 13.85
CA SER A 27 -14.38 -7.17 15.09
C SER A 27 -13.31 -7.75 16.03
N GLN A 28 -12.38 -8.54 15.50
CA GLN A 28 -11.26 -9.07 16.29
C GLN A 28 -10.42 -7.97 16.95
N ILE A 29 -10.13 -6.89 16.21
CA ILE A 29 -9.35 -5.76 16.72
C ILE A 29 -10.12 -5.05 17.84
N LYS A 30 -11.42 -4.85 17.69
CA LYS A 30 -12.27 -4.17 18.68
C LYS A 30 -12.48 -5.02 19.93
N GLU A 31 -12.86 -6.27 19.77
CA GLU A 31 -13.28 -7.14 20.86
C GLU A 31 -12.12 -7.72 21.67
N GLN A 32 -11.07 -8.19 20.97
CA GLN A 32 -9.95 -8.88 21.63
C GLN A 32 -8.87 -7.93 22.12
N PHE A 33 -8.67 -6.79 21.49
CA PHE A 33 -7.56 -5.88 21.75
C PHE A 33 -7.99 -4.46 22.15
N SER A 34 -9.30 -4.21 22.30
CA SER A 34 -9.84 -2.88 22.58
C SER A 34 -9.29 -1.81 21.63
N GLY A 35 -8.96 -2.23 20.39
CA GLY A 35 -8.44 -1.35 19.35
C GLY A 35 -9.57 -0.59 18.65
N HIS A 36 -9.21 0.48 17.98
CA HIS A 36 -10.16 1.27 17.18
C HIS A 36 -9.85 1.15 15.70
N VAL A 37 -10.89 0.91 14.89
CA VAL A 37 -10.79 0.89 13.43
C VAL A 37 -11.33 2.21 12.90
N HIS A 38 -10.44 3.05 12.37
CA HIS A 38 -10.80 4.36 11.84
C HIS A 38 -11.40 4.28 10.45
N ARG A 39 -10.85 3.38 9.63
CA ARG A 39 -11.22 3.28 8.21
C ARG A 39 -11.01 1.88 7.68
N VAL A 40 -11.94 1.45 6.84
CA VAL A 40 -11.80 0.26 5.99
C VAL A 40 -12.14 0.68 4.56
N GLN A 41 -11.20 0.51 3.66
CA GLN A 41 -11.38 0.83 2.24
C GLN A 41 -11.13 -0.40 1.39
N ASP A 42 -12.14 -0.81 0.66
CA ASP A 42 -12.03 -1.80 -0.40
C ASP A 42 -11.64 -1.07 -1.70
N LEU A 43 -10.58 -1.55 -2.34
CA LEU A 43 -10.00 -0.98 -3.56
C LEU A 43 -10.26 -1.86 -4.77
N GLU A 44 -11.11 -2.86 -4.61
CA GLU A 44 -11.50 -3.80 -5.66
C GLU A 44 -10.34 -4.60 -6.27
N ARG A 45 -10.60 -5.24 -7.41
CA ARG A 45 -9.61 -6.03 -8.14
C ARG A 45 -8.75 -5.14 -9.02
N LYS A 46 -7.43 -5.21 -8.80
CA LYS A 46 -6.44 -4.51 -9.65
C LYS A 46 -5.51 -5.48 -10.34
N LYS A 47 -5.06 -5.10 -11.54
CA LYS A 47 -4.02 -5.81 -12.26
C LYS A 47 -2.67 -5.55 -11.59
N LEU A 48 -1.92 -6.60 -11.36
CA LEU A 48 -0.57 -6.52 -10.82
C LEU A 48 0.44 -6.21 -11.93
N GLN A 49 1.48 -5.48 -11.62
CA GLN A 49 2.56 -5.17 -12.57
C GLN A 49 3.47 -6.40 -12.85
N TYR A 50 3.46 -7.37 -11.95
CA TYR A 50 4.12 -8.64 -12.14
C TYR A 50 3.38 -9.76 -11.41
N THR A 51 3.50 -10.99 -11.92
CA THR A 51 2.84 -12.16 -11.34
C THR A 51 3.50 -12.55 -10.01
N ILE A 52 2.71 -12.69 -8.96
CA ILE A 52 3.20 -13.17 -7.67
C ILE A 52 3.32 -14.70 -7.76
N LYS A 53 4.56 -15.21 -7.65
CA LYS A 53 4.86 -16.64 -7.85
C LYS A 53 4.10 -17.56 -6.90
N SER A 54 3.92 -17.17 -5.64
CA SER A 54 3.20 -17.97 -4.63
C SER A 54 1.73 -18.21 -5.00
N ALA A 55 1.06 -17.18 -5.50
CA ALA A 55 -0.36 -17.23 -5.85
C ALA A 55 -0.62 -17.49 -7.34
N ARG A 56 0.41 -17.45 -8.20
CA ARG A 56 0.34 -17.62 -9.65
C ARG A 56 -0.72 -16.73 -10.32
N THR A 57 -0.98 -15.56 -9.75
CA THR A 57 -2.02 -14.62 -10.20
C THR A 57 -1.42 -13.33 -10.72
N ALA A 58 -2.04 -12.77 -11.77
CA ALA A 58 -1.73 -11.46 -12.32
C ALA A 58 -2.72 -10.37 -11.86
N LYS A 59 -3.69 -10.73 -11.03
CA LYS A 59 -4.68 -9.82 -10.44
C LYS A 59 -4.77 -10.11 -8.94
N ALA A 60 -5.06 -9.10 -8.15
CA ALA A 60 -5.34 -9.24 -6.73
C ALA A 60 -6.44 -8.26 -6.32
N HIS A 61 -7.14 -8.58 -5.24
CA HIS A 61 -8.09 -7.70 -4.62
C HIS A 61 -7.39 -6.95 -3.49
N PHE A 62 -7.41 -5.63 -3.52
CA PHE A 62 -6.71 -4.77 -2.58
C PHE A 62 -7.68 -4.24 -1.53
N ALA A 63 -7.26 -4.27 -0.27
CA ALA A 63 -7.97 -3.60 0.80
C ALA A 63 -7.00 -2.88 1.73
N VAL A 64 -7.43 -1.76 2.28
CA VAL A 64 -6.67 -0.95 3.23
C VAL A 64 -7.49 -0.75 4.50
N MET A 65 -6.88 -0.98 5.67
CA MET A 65 -7.49 -0.73 6.97
C MET A 65 -6.58 0.18 7.79
N ASN A 66 -7.12 1.25 8.33
CA ASN A 66 -6.44 2.12 9.27
C ASN A 66 -6.96 1.84 10.68
N VAL A 67 -6.06 1.44 11.57
CA VAL A 67 -6.41 0.98 12.90
C VAL A 67 -5.51 1.61 13.96
N GLU A 68 -6.06 1.72 15.17
CA GLU A 68 -5.30 2.07 16.35
C GLU A 68 -5.32 0.89 17.31
N CYS A 69 -4.16 0.34 17.64
CA CYS A 69 -4.07 -0.85 18.47
C CYS A 69 -2.72 -0.97 19.21
N SER A 70 -2.59 -2.00 20.06
CA SER A 70 -1.35 -2.38 20.75
C SER A 70 -0.39 -3.16 19.83
N GLU A 71 0.86 -3.30 20.26
CA GLU A 71 1.85 -4.11 19.52
C GLU A 71 1.50 -5.60 19.54
N GLU A 72 0.90 -6.09 20.62
CA GLU A 72 0.41 -7.48 20.70
C GLU A 72 -0.66 -7.80 19.66
N CYS A 73 -1.56 -6.84 19.42
CA CYS A 73 -2.55 -6.95 18.35
C CYS A 73 -1.87 -7.13 16.99
N ILE A 74 -0.83 -6.33 16.70
CA ILE A 74 -0.09 -6.41 15.44
C ILE A 74 0.56 -7.79 15.24
N GLU A 75 1.15 -8.36 16.28
CA GLU A 75 1.79 -9.68 16.19
C GLU A 75 0.76 -10.78 15.90
N LYS A 76 -0.38 -10.75 16.58
CA LYS A 76 -1.48 -11.69 16.32
C LYS A 76 -2.06 -11.50 14.91
N MET A 77 -2.34 -10.25 14.49
CA MET A 77 -2.84 -9.99 13.15
C MET A 77 -1.85 -10.41 12.07
N ARG A 78 -0.55 -10.19 12.28
CA ARG A 78 0.51 -10.68 11.38
C ARG A 78 0.50 -12.19 11.24
N SER A 79 0.34 -12.91 12.35
CA SER A 79 0.22 -14.37 12.33
C SER A 79 -1.05 -14.81 11.60
N ASN A 80 -2.20 -14.19 11.88
CA ASN A 80 -3.45 -14.48 11.20
C ASN A 80 -3.35 -14.27 9.69
N PHE A 81 -2.73 -13.17 9.25
CA PHE A 81 -2.55 -12.89 7.83
C PHE A 81 -1.60 -13.89 7.16
N LYS A 82 -0.56 -14.32 7.87
CA LYS A 82 0.42 -15.28 7.35
C LYS A 82 -0.17 -16.68 7.11
N PHE A 83 -1.09 -17.10 7.95
CA PHE A 83 -1.70 -18.43 7.88
C PHE A 83 -3.02 -18.47 7.11
N ASN A 84 -3.48 -17.34 6.59
CA ASN A 84 -4.69 -17.29 5.79
C ASN A 84 -4.36 -17.42 4.30
N ASP A 85 -4.75 -18.53 3.68
CA ASP A 85 -4.52 -18.83 2.26
C ASP A 85 -5.21 -17.83 1.31
N ALA A 86 -6.22 -17.11 1.80
CA ALA A 86 -6.87 -16.05 1.03
C ALA A 86 -5.99 -14.83 0.83
N ILE A 87 -4.96 -14.64 1.67
CA ILE A 87 -4.08 -13.48 1.65
C ILE A 87 -2.79 -13.81 0.90
N ILE A 88 -2.56 -13.12 -0.20
CA ILE A 88 -1.35 -13.30 -1.01
C ILE A 88 -0.16 -12.56 -0.39
N ARG A 89 -0.39 -11.31 -0.01
CA ARG A 89 0.59 -10.44 0.63
C ARG A 89 -0.11 -9.46 1.58
N PHE A 90 0.62 -9.01 2.56
CA PHE A 90 0.18 -7.92 3.43
C PHE A 90 1.35 -7.02 3.80
N LEU A 91 1.05 -5.77 4.07
CA LEU A 91 2.01 -4.77 4.53
C LEU A 91 1.39 -4.04 5.72
N ILE A 92 2.14 -3.93 6.81
CA ILE A 92 1.74 -3.21 8.01
C ILE A 92 2.67 -2.03 8.17
N ILE A 93 2.13 -0.83 8.11
CA ILE A 93 2.86 0.43 8.20
C ILE A 93 2.42 1.13 9.48
N ARG A 94 3.38 1.61 10.27
CA ARG A 94 3.08 2.49 11.40
C ARG A 94 2.82 3.90 10.87
N ARG A 95 1.76 4.54 11.36
CA ARG A 95 1.39 5.91 11.07
C ARG A 95 1.60 6.79 12.30
N ASP A 96 1.93 8.05 12.09
CA ASP A 96 2.05 9.03 13.18
C ASP A 96 0.67 9.60 13.57
N LYS A 97 -0.28 9.61 12.64
CA LYS A 97 -1.62 10.16 12.82
C LYS A 97 -2.69 9.17 12.36
N ALA A 98 -3.88 9.30 12.95
CA ALA A 98 -5.07 8.61 12.44
C ALA A 98 -5.39 9.11 11.03
N VAL A 99 -5.67 8.17 10.12
CA VAL A 99 -6.11 8.47 8.75
C VAL A 99 -7.55 8.02 8.61
N THR A 100 -8.45 8.99 8.44
CA THR A 100 -9.89 8.78 8.29
C THR A 100 -10.35 8.93 6.85
N ASP A 101 -9.64 9.75 6.07
CA ASP A 101 -10.04 10.10 4.71
C ASP A 101 -9.69 8.99 3.71
N ASN A 102 -10.56 8.79 2.74
CA ASN A 102 -10.27 7.87 1.64
C ASN A 102 -9.12 8.41 0.78
N ASN A 103 -8.13 7.56 0.50
CA ASN A 103 -7.01 7.95 -0.33
C ASN A 103 -7.43 7.95 -1.82
N PRO A 104 -7.62 9.11 -2.46
CA PRO A 104 -8.09 9.21 -3.84
C PRO A 104 -7.07 8.64 -4.83
N ALA A 105 -5.78 8.66 -4.51
CA ALA A 105 -4.71 8.18 -5.40
C ALA A 105 -4.84 6.71 -5.81
N LEU A 106 -5.62 5.92 -5.06
CA LEU A 106 -5.88 4.51 -5.41
C LEU A 106 -7.10 4.31 -6.30
N LEU A 107 -7.96 5.31 -6.38
CA LEU A 107 -9.18 5.27 -7.19
C LEU A 107 -8.91 5.71 -8.64
N GLU A 108 -7.81 6.41 -8.88
CA GLU A 108 -7.43 6.81 -10.22
C GLU A 108 -7.01 5.59 -11.04
N LYS A 109 -7.77 5.32 -12.09
CA LYS A 109 -7.42 4.34 -13.11
C LYS A 109 -6.08 4.75 -13.72
N ASP A 110 -5.28 3.76 -14.12
CA ASP A 110 -3.98 3.90 -14.80
C ASP A 110 -4.06 4.71 -16.12
N GLU A 111 -4.55 5.93 -16.08
CA GLU A 111 -4.46 6.82 -17.21
C GLU A 111 -3.05 7.42 -17.25
N LYS A 112 -2.38 7.23 -18.38
CA LYS A 112 -1.13 7.87 -18.74
C LYS A 112 -1.32 9.38 -18.70
N GLY A 113 -1.13 9.98 -17.54
CA GLY A 113 -1.33 11.41 -17.33
C GLY A 113 -0.12 12.03 -16.67
N SER A 114 0.23 13.22 -17.17
CA SER A 114 1.17 14.13 -16.53
C SER A 114 0.81 14.35 -15.06
N LEU A 115 1.81 14.59 -14.22
CA LEU A 115 1.66 14.96 -12.80
C LEU A 115 0.46 15.87 -12.59
N SER A 116 -0.45 15.44 -11.74
CA SER A 116 -1.56 16.30 -11.32
C SER A 116 -1.01 17.52 -10.56
N LYS A 117 -1.82 18.57 -10.46
CA LYS A 117 -1.44 19.74 -9.64
C LYS A 117 -1.17 19.34 -8.18
N ALA A 118 -1.88 18.31 -7.67
CA ALA A 118 -1.69 17.76 -6.35
C ALA A 118 -0.30 17.09 -6.20
N ASP A 119 0.16 16.35 -7.19
CA ASP A 119 1.48 15.70 -7.15
C ASP A 119 2.64 16.71 -7.14
N ARG A 120 2.49 17.83 -7.86
CA ARG A 120 3.46 18.93 -7.81
C ARG A 120 3.50 19.62 -6.45
N GLN A 121 2.36 19.76 -5.78
CA GLN A 121 2.29 20.29 -4.42
C GLN A 121 2.93 19.33 -3.41
N ILE A 122 2.72 18.02 -3.53
CA ILE A 122 3.38 17.00 -2.72
C ILE A 122 4.90 17.13 -2.83
N ALA A 123 5.42 17.31 -4.04
CA ALA A 123 6.86 17.46 -4.28
C ALA A 123 7.43 18.72 -3.60
N SER A 124 6.68 19.82 -3.55
CA SER A 124 7.14 21.12 -3.00
C SER A 124 7.02 21.20 -1.47
N GLN A 125 5.97 20.64 -0.88
CA GLN A 125 5.69 20.73 0.56
C GLN A 125 6.44 19.70 1.42
N GLY A 126 7.05 18.70 0.80
CA GLY A 126 7.66 17.58 1.48
C GLY A 126 6.64 16.46 1.74
N PHE A 127 7.11 15.23 1.71
CA PHE A 127 6.28 14.02 1.80
C PHE A 127 6.93 12.98 2.70
N THR A 128 6.12 12.10 3.25
CA THR A 128 6.58 10.86 3.90
C THR A 128 6.38 9.67 2.98
N ALA A 129 7.12 8.59 3.21
CA ALA A 129 6.95 7.36 2.42
C ALA A 129 5.54 6.79 2.55
N GLU A 130 4.94 7.01 3.71
CA GLU A 130 3.62 6.55 4.09
C GLU A 130 2.49 7.22 3.32
N ASP A 131 2.70 8.45 2.87
CA ASP A 131 1.68 9.21 2.14
C ASP A 131 1.70 8.92 0.64
N ILE A 132 2.89 8.59 0.11
CA ILE A 132 3.09 8.51 -1.35
C ILE A 132 3.19 7.08 -1.91
N TYR A 133 3.33 6.01 -1.07
CA TYR A 133 3.58 4.65 -1.56
C TYR A 133 2.46 4.08 -2.44
N LEU A 134 1.25 4.62 -2.34
CA LEU A 134 0.09 4.25 -3.15
C LEU A 134 -0.10 5.18 -4.37
N ASN A 135 0.57 6.32 -4.41
CA ASN A 135 0.54 7.21 -5.56
C ASN A 135 1.53 6.74 -6.63
N ILE A 136 1.08 5.80 -7.46
CA ILE A 136 1.93 5.14 -8.46
C ILE A 136 2.34 6.11 -9.57
N ALA A 137 1.46 7.05 -9.95
CA ALA A 137 1.76 8.07 -10.97
C ALA A 137 2.96 8.92 -10.54
N PHE A 138 2.93 9.42 -9.31
CA PHE A 138 4.03 10.18 -8.72
C PHE A 138 5.33 9.37 -8.64
N LEU A 139 5.26 8.13 -8.17
CA LEU A 139 6.47 7.29 -8.00
C LEU A 139 7.12 6.89 -9.32
N ARG A 140 6.35 6.76 -10.41
CA ARG A 140 6.88 6.40 -11.74
C ARG A 140 7.88 7.41 -12.28
N GLU A 141 7.76 8.68 -11.94
CA GLU A 141 8.69 9.73 -12.39
C GLU A 141 10.09 9.60 -11.79
N TYR A 142 10.18 8.94 -10.63
CA TYR A 142 11.45 8.72 -9.93
C TYR A 142 12.07 7.35 -10.21
N VAL A 143 11.51 6.62 -11.18
CA VAL A 143 12.01 5.29 -11.58
C VAL A 143 12.26 5.28 -13.09
N LEU A 144 13.48 4.93 -13.48
CA LEU A 144 13.87 4.75 -14.87
C LEU A 144 13.10 3.59 -15.51
N GLU A 145 13.03 3.54 -16.83
CA GLU A 145 12.46 2.41 -17.58
C GLU A 145 13.09 1.08 -17.22
N THR A 146 14.40 1.05 -16.94
CA THR A 146 15.12 -0.12 -16.46
C THR A 146 14.72 -0.59 -15.06
N GLY A 147 13.85 0.14 -14.38
CA GLY A 147 13.46 -0.14 -13.00
C GLY A 147 14.44 0.41 -11.94
N ARG A 148 15.48 1.16 -12.30
CA ARG A 148 16.37 1.78 -11.32
C ARG A 148 15.75 3.05 -10.74
N ILE A 149 15.93 3.27 -9.44
CA ILE A 149 15.50 4.52 -8.78
C ILE A 149 16.48 5.64 -9.20
N ILE A 150 15.95 6.76 -9.64
CA ILE A 150 16.74 7.92 -10.05
C ILE A 150 17.48 8.48 -8.82
N PRO A 151 18.80 8.74 -8.90
CA PRO A 151 19.56 9.31 -7.79
C PRO A 151 19.11 10.76 -7.48
N CYS A 152 19.27 11.20 -6.24
CA CYS A 152 18.79 12.52 -5.77
C CYS A 152 19.32 13.71 -6.60
N ARG A 153 20.55 13.61 -7.12
CA ARG A 153 21.15 14.67 -7.97
C ARG A 153 20.38 14.87 -9.28
N ALA A 154 19.90 13.79 -9.89
CA ALA A 154 19.14 13.85 -11.14
C ALA A 154 17.64 14.10 -10.87
N ALA A 155 17.12 13.65 -9.74
CA ALA A 155 15.73 13.85 -9.36
C ALA A 155 15.43 15.25 -8.77
N GLY A 156 16.44 16.03 -8.44
CA GLY A 156 16.27 17.36 -7.85
C GLY A 156 15.66 17.35 -6.44
N VAL A 157 15.79 16.24 -5.70
CA VAL A 157 15.22 16.07 -4.37
C VAL A 157 16.30 16.10 -3.28
N THR A 158 15.92 16.46 -2.07
CA THR A 158 16.82 16.41 -0.91
C THR A 158 17.15 14.98 -0.49
N ALA A 159 18.26 14.77 0.21
CA ALA A 159 18.65 13.45 0.71
C ALA A 159 17.57 12.83 1.65
N LYS A 160 16.84 13.65 2.41
CA LYS A 160 15.73 13.21 3.26
C LYS A 160 14.57 12.71 2.41
N GLN A 161 14.17 13.46 1.39
CA GLN A 161 13.12 13.06 0.44
C GLN A 161 13.49 11.81 -0.34
N GLN A 162 14.77 11.67 -0.76
CA GLN A 162 15.24 10.48 -1.46
C GLN A 162 15.11 9.20 -0.61
N ARG A 163 15.35 9.29 0.69
CA ARG A 163 15.14 8.15 1.60
C ARG A 163 13.67 7.75 1.66
N GLN A 164 12.76 8.73 1.72
CA GLN A 164 11.32 8.50 1.74
C GLN A 164 10.84 7.91 0.40
N LEU A 165 11.25 8.48 -0.73
CA LEU A 165 10.98 7.94 -2.07
C LEU A 165 11.43 6.50 -2.22
N SER A 166 12.68 6.22 -1.85
CA SER A 166 13.22 4.86 -1.96
C SER A 166 12.44 3.84 -1.12
N ARG A 167 11.96 4.25 0.06
CA ARG A 167 11.11 3.42 0.92
C ARG A 167 9.76 3.19 0.28
N ALA A 168 9.09 4.25 -0.18
CA ALA A 168 7.79 4.18 -0.84
C ALA A 168 7.82 3.30 -2.11
N ILE A 169 8.84 3.46 -2.96
CA ILE A 169 9.03 2.64 -4.16
C ILE A 169 9.20 1.15 -3.78
N LYS A 170 9.97 0.84 -2.74
CA LYS A 170 10.13 -0.54 -2.26
C LYS A 170 8.81 -1.14 -1.77
N TRP A 171 7.98 -0.37 -1.07
CA TRP A 171 6.65 -0.81 -0.64
C TRP A 171 5.71 -1.01 -1.82
N ALA A 172 5.65 -0.07 -2.77
CA ALA A 172 4.86 -0.19 -3.99
C ALA A 172 5.26 -1.43 -4.81
N ARG A 173 6.56 -1.72 -4.92
CA ARG A 173 7.08 -2.93 -5.56
C ARG A 173 6.68 -4.20 -4.80
N TYR A 174 6.78 -4.20 -3.49
CA TYR A 174 6.36 -5.34 -2.67
C TYR A 174 4.87 -5.64 -2.85
N LEU A 175 4.03 -4.61 -2.97
CA LEU A 175 2.59 -4.74 -3.25
C LEU A 175 2.27 -5.06 -4.72
N SER A 176 3.27 -5.26 -5.58
CA SER A 176 3.12 -5.51 -7.02
C SER A 176 2.42 -4.39 -7.79
N LEU A 177 2.44 -3.17 -7.24
CA LEU A 177 1.92 -1.97 -7.90
C LEU A 177 2.93 -1.34 -8.86
N MET A 178 4.23 -1.64 -8.68
CA MET A 178 5.32 -1.21 -9.56
C MET A 178 6.24 -2.38 -9.94
N PRO A 179 6.82 -2.39 -11.15
CA PRO A 179 7.77 -3.41 -11.55
C PRO A 179 9.12 -3.24 -10.86
N TYR A 180 9.86 -4.34 -10.71
CA TYR A 180 11.25 -4.31 -10.24
C TYR A 180 12.24 -4.01 -11.36
N CYS A 181 11.96 -4.49 -12.58
CA CYS A 181 12.81 -4.36 -13.78
C CYS A 181 11.96 -4.46 -15.05
N ASP A 182 12.56 -4.24 -16.20
CA ASP A 182 11.90 -4.26 -17.52
C ASP A 182 11.21 -5.59 -17.84
N ARG A 183 11.76 -6.72 -17.36
CA ARG A 183 11.18 -8.06 -17.59
C ARG A 183 9.84 -8.29 -16.89
N HIS A 184 9.43 -7.36 -16.03
CA HIS A 184 8.15 -7.40 -15.33
C HIS A 184 7.07 -6.52 -15.98
N ARG A 185 7.32 -5.97 -17.15
CA ARG A 185 6.33 -5.22 -17.94
C ARG A 185 5.45 -6.10 -18.79
#